data_7e7222b4bc338c5d9a5be957a6907249
#
_entry.id   7e7222b4bc338c5d9a5be957a6907249
#
_cell.length_a   1.000
_cell.length_b   1.000
_cell.length_c   1.000
_cell.angle_alpha   90.00
_cell.angle_beta   90.00
_cell.angle_gamma   90.00
#
_symmetry.space_group_name_H-M   'P 1'
#
loop_
_entity.id
_entity.type
_entity.pdbx_description
1 polymer ?
#
loop_
_entity_poly.entity_id
_entity_poly.type
_entity_poly.pdbx_seq_one_letter_code
_entity_poly.pdbx_strand_id
1 'polypeptide(L)'
;MVNTWSDRIPSRRSEWVDLLRGLAVIVMIEVHATNVWYEGTVPAWLNFINGLVAPSFLMCAGFSMTLSTFQTDDSLRSFKEVLPRYGFILLCAYLLHAPGLALAQWTVLSTPQLFRELFKIDVLQCVIFSLLILQGLARCIRHRSIFGYTALILGIAIAWFSPYLWITGFGEWLSLPVRGLFNGISDRGVTALFPLFPWFAFVAFGSALGALYASCRTDIHEDQSRWSESTFIYVLVGVGLVIWLWGQWQKDTWLWTGTWVTDSKGIERLNGWTRGELYALYNQTLPSVMERLGWVFMIGGFLGSIKSRWNQWKLFSLLDIVSRESLLVYILHLQIIFGILLYPFISNLTGWGWYSQNEWGTMVFIIVIIGINLVAAAQWHKIRKQPSRMRRLQFQGLSILLVWFLVGHWWTYLYYLKSPELATEPYPFLNAARIRKGLTPTSDGMALNEEEFRREMERRGKVYPEATLKKKLEIIRGRQP
;
A
#
# COMPACT_ATOMS: atom_id res chain seq x y z
N MET A 1 29.21 -3.69 -22.48
CA MET A 1 29.54 -2.53 -21.65
C MET A 1 28.51 -2.47 -20.53
N VAL A 2 28.85 -3.02 -19.37
CA VAL A 2 28.00 -2.95 -18.16
C VAL A 2 28.54 -1.77 -17.36
N ASN A 3 28.00 -0.57 -17.60
CA ASN A 3 28.33 0.58 -16.80
C ASN A 3 27.71 0.39 -15.42
N THR A 4 28.57 0.20 -14.45
CA THR A 4 28.30 0.14 -13.02
C THR A 4 27.62 1.43 -12.58
N TRP A 5 26.35 1.32 -12.27
CA TRP A 5 25.45 2.41 -11.84
C TRP A 5 25.79 3.00 -10.46
N SER A 6 26.85 2.49 -9.79
CA SER A 6 27.12 2.84 -8.40
C SER A 6 28.01 4.06 -8.18
N ASP A 7 28.74 4.56 -9.19
CA ASP A 7 29.89 5.44 -8.92
C ASP A 7 29.76 6.90 -9.38
N ARG A 8 28.58 7.34 -9.84
CA ARG A 8 28.46 8.68 -10.46
C ARG A 8 27.67 9.74 -9.72
N ILE A 9 27.21 9.54 -8.49
CA ILE A 9 26.52 10.62 -7.78
C ILE A 9 26.95 10.62 -6.32
N PRO A 10 27.65 11.66 -5.83
CA PRO A 10 27.73 11.94 -4.40
C PRO A 10 26.29 12.10 -3.88
N SER A 11 25.99 11.46 -2.79
CA SER A 11 24.67 11.17 -2.25
C SER A 11 23.74 12.39 -2.21
N ARG A 12 22.88 12.55 -3.21
CA ARG A 12 21.65 13.33 -3.15
C ARG A 12 20.55 12.61 -2.35
N ARG A 13 20.90 11.51 -1.69
CA ARG A 13 19.98 10.78 -0.83
C ARG A 13 19.75 11.55 0.45
N SER A 14 18.49 11.66 0.83
CA SER A 14 18.11 12.16 2.14
C SER A 14 17.98 10.98 3.09
N GLU A 15 18.83 10.96 4.12
CA GLU A 15 18.90 9.84 5.05
C GLU A 15 17.59 9.63 5.82
N TRP A 16 16.90 10.70 6.21
CA TRP A 16 15.63 10.60 6.92
C TRP A 16 14.53 9.97 6.06
N VAL A 17 14.51 10.22 4.74
CA VAL A 17 13.55 9.60 3.82
C VAL A 17 13.84 8.11 3.65
N ASP A 18 15.11 7.72 3.59
CA ASP A 18 15.49 6.31 3.50
C ASP A 18 15.12 5.58 4.81
N LEU A 19 15.30 6.19 5.97
CA LEU A 19 14.88 5.62 7.25
C LEU A 19 13.36 5.49 7.36
N LEU A 20 12.63 6.54 6.98
CA LEU A 20 11.17 6.52 6.99
C LEU A 20 10.62 5.43 6.06
N ARG A 21 11.18 5.30 4.86
CA ARG A 21 10.80 4.24 3.91
C ARG A 21 11.10 2.85 4.46
N GLY A 22 12.29 2.65 5.04
CA GLY A 22 12.68 1.39 5.66
C GLY A 22 11.74 1.01 6.81
N LEU A 23 11.40 1.96 7.68
CA LEU A 23 10.43 1.75 8.75
C LEU A 23 9.04 1.41 8.21
N ALA A 24 8.55 2.16 7.22
CA ALA A 24 7.25 1.92 6.61
C ALA A 24 7.14 0.51 6.02
N VAL A 25 8.20 0.01 5.37
CA VAL A 25 8.22 -1.36 4.81
C VAL A 25 8.20 -2.42 5.91
N ILE A 26 8.87 -2.20 7.04
CA ILE A 26 8.84 -3.15 8.17
C ILE A 26 7.44 -3.17 8.82
N VAL A 27 6.85 -1.98 9.07
CA VAL A 27 5.49 -1.90 9.63
C VAL A 27 4.48 -2.50 8.66
N MET A 28 4.69 -2.42 7.34
CA MET A 28 3.82 -3.05 6.35
C MET A 28 3.76 -4.58 6.50
N ILE A 29 4.87 -5.23 6.87
CA ILE A 29 4.88 -6.68 7.18
C ILE A 29 3.97 -6.94 8.38
N GLU A 30 4.07 -6.13 9.43
CA GLU A 30 3.20 -6.22 10.62
C GLU A 30 1.73 -6.06 10.23
N VAL A 31 1.37 -5.02 9.44
CA VAL A 31 0.00 -4.77 8.96
C VAL A 31 -0.60 -6.00 8.29
N HIS A 32 0.13 -6.61 7.35
CA HIS A 32 -0.37 -7.77 6.63
C HIS A 32 -0.48 -9.00 7.52
N ALA A 33 0.52 -9.26 8.37
CA ALA A 33 0.51 -10.38 9.29
C ALA A 33 -0.64 -10.27 10.32
N THR A 34 -0.82 -9.10 10.91
CA THR A 34 -1.91 -8.84 11.87
C THR A 34 -3.27 -9.00 11.20
N ASN A 35 -3.47 -8.43 10.01
CA ASN A 35 -4.74 -8.54 9.29
C ASN A 35 -5.08 -9.97 8.87
N VAL A 36 -4.08 -10.82 8.68
CA VAL A 36 -4.26 -12.23 8.27
C VAL A 36 -4.49 -13.14 9.46
N TRP A 37 -3.66 -13.08 10.49
CA TRP A 37 -3.65 -14.11 11.53
C TRP A 37 -4.30 -13.71 12.84
N TYR A 38 -4.32 -12.42 13.19
CA TYR A 38 -4.85 -12.01 14.48
C TYR A 38 -6.37 -12.23 14.56
N GLU A 39 -6.82 -13.02 15.53
CA GLU A 39 -8.23 -13.34 15.74
C GLU A 39 -9.00 -12.27 16.52
N GLY A 40 -8.28 -11.41 17.25
CA GLY A 40 -8.85 -10.38 18.10
C GLY A 40 -9.13 -9.05 17.37
N THR A 41 -9.54 -8.06 18.15
CA THR A 41 -9.68 -6.68 17.68
C THR A 41 -8.35 -5.96 17.70
N VAL A 42 -7.93 -5.41 16.58
CA VAL A 42 -6.68 -4.64 16.49
C VAL A 42 -6.81 -3.38 17.34
N PRO A 43 -5.89 -3.11 18.29
CA PRO A 43 -5.93 -1.92 19.12
C PRO A 43 -5.94 -0.63 18.30
N ALA A 44 -6.66 0.39 18.76
CA ALA A 44 -6.83 1.65 18.02
C ALA A 44 -5.50 2.34 17.69
N TRP A 45 -4.53 2.31 18.62
CA TRP A 45 -3.20 2.87 18.41
C TRP A 45 -2.42 2.15 17.28
N LEU A 46 -2.57 0.80 17.19
CA LEU A 46 -1.92 0.02 16.15
C LEU A 46 -2.59 0.27 14.79
N ASN A 47 -3.92 0.32 14.73
CA ASN A 47 -4.65 0.73 13.52
C ASN A 47 -4.24 2.12 13.03
N PHE A 48 -3.96 3.04 13.96
CA PHE A 48 -3.46 4.37 13.63
C PHE A 48 -2.08 4.31 12.98
N ILE A 49 -1.11 3.60 13.58
CA ILE A 49 0.23 3.40 13.02
C ILE A 49 0.14 2.73 11.63
N ASN A 50 -0.67 1.69 11.52
CA ASN A 50 -0.91 0.97 10.27
C ASN A 50 -1.45 1.89 9.16
N GLY A 51 -2.28 2.87 9.54
CA GLY A 51 -2.81 3.88 8.62
C GLY A 51 -1.77 4.87 8.07
N LEU A 52 -0.56 4.93 8.64
CA LEU A 52 0.53 5.83 8.21
C LEU A 52 1.52 5.17 7.24
N VAL A 53 1.47 3.85 7.09
CA VAL A 53 2.43 3.09 6.26
C VAL A 53 2.37 3.49 4.79
N ALA A 54 1.19 3.43 4.19
CA ALA A 54 1.01 3.78 2.78
C ALA A 54 1.29 5.28 2.51
N PRO A 55 0.78 6.26 3.29
CA PRO A 55 1.17 7.66 3.17
C PRO A 55 2.67 7.88 3.20
N SER A 56 3.38 7.24 4.13
CA SER A 56 4.84 7.33 4.25
C SER A 56 5.55 6.80 3.01
N PHE A 57 5.15 5.64 2.53
CA PHE A 57 5.75 5.00 1.35
C PHE A 57 5.52 5.81 0.08
N LEU A 58 4.30 6.29 -0.14
CA LEU A 58 3.91 7.11 -1.29
C LEU A 58 4.64 8.46 -1.31
N MET A 59 4.71 9.13 -0.15
CA MET A 59 5.44 10.39 0.00
C MET A 59 6.94 10.19 -0.30
N CYS A 60 7.58 9.15 0.25
CA CYS A 60 8.96 8.81 -0.03
C CYS A 60 9.22 8.52 -1.51
N ALA A 61 8.26 7.89 -2.22
CA ALA A 61 8.36 7.63 -3.64
C ALA A 61 8.40 8.92 -4.46
N GLY A 62 7.48 9.85 -4.20
CA GLY A 62 7.43 11.15 -4.85
C GLY A 62 8.68 12.00 -4.60
N PHE A 63 9.11 12.07 -3.34
CA PHE A 63 10.33 12.77 -2.94
C PHE A 63 11.56 12.24 -3.70
N SER A 64 11.77 10.93 -3.68
CA SER A 64 12.91 10.29 -4.33
C SER A 64 12.87 10.44 -5.86
N MET A 65 11.67 10.41 -6.45
CA MET A 65 11.47 10.64 -7.88
C MET A 65 11.97 12.02 -8.27
N THR A 66 11.58 13.06 -7.54
CA THR A 66 11.99 14.44 -7.84
C THR A 66 13.50 14.60 -7.77
N LEU A 67 14.15 14.09 -6.71
CA LEU A 67 15.61 14.15 -6.58
C LEU A 67 16.34 13.37 -7.67
N SER A 68 15.75 12.30 -8.17
CA SER A 68 16.36 11.50 -9.24
C SER A 68 16.10 12.07 -10.65
N THR A 69 15.04 12.86 -10.81
CA THR A 69 14.62 13.41 -12.11
C THR A 69 15.34 14.70 -12.43
N PHE A 70 15.42 15.64 -11.48
CA PHE A 70 16.14 16.89 -11.65
C PHE A 70 17.59 16.72 -11.22
N GLN A 71 18.51 16.84 -12.16
CA GLN A 71 19.95 16.71 -11.91
C GLN A 71 20.55 18.00 -11.33
N THR A 72 21.82 17.97 -10.91
CA THR A 72 22.52 19.13 -10.32
C THR A 72 22.63 20.31 -11.27
N ASP A 73 22.76 20.03 -12.55
CA ASP A 73 22.83 21.00 -13.64
C ASP A 73 21.45 21.46 -14.16
N ASP A 74 20.39 21.20 -13.38
CA ASP A 74 18.98 21.42 -13.76
C ASP A 74 18.54 20.65 -15.03
N SER A 75 19.38 19.76 -15.56
CA SER A 75 18.95 18.86 -16.63
C SER A 75 17.99 17.80 -16.10
N LEU A 76 17.13 17.30 -16.98
CA LEU A 76 16.21 16.23 -16.66
C LEU A 76 16.80 14.88 -17.06
N ARG A 77 16.75 13.93 -16.15
CA ARG A 77 17.08 12.55 -16.46
C ARG A 77 16.17 12.02 -17.58
N SER A 78 16.76 11.30 -18.53
CA SER A 78 16.02 10.76 -19.68
C SER A 78 14.89 9.81 -19.25
N PHE A 79 13.72 9.95 -19.88
CA PHE A 79 12.58 9.06 -19.60
C PHE A 79 12.87 7.62 -20.00
N LYS A 80 13.64 7.42 -21.07
CA LYS A 80 14.07 6.09 -21.53
C LYS A 80 14.87 5.31 -20.47
N GLU A 81 15.54 6.01 -19.57
CA GLU A 81 16.30 5.38 -18.48
C GLU A 81 15.40 4.96 -17.30
N VAL A 82 14.28 5.63 -17.11
CA VAL A 82 13.38 5.40 -15.98
C VAL A 82 12.28 4.39 -16.33
N LEU A 83 11.81 4.42 -17.57
CA LEU A 83 10.70 3.62 -18.06
C LEU A 83 10.88 2.10 -17.87
N PRO A 84 12.05 1.48 -18.12
CA PRO A 84 12.23 0.04 -17.89
C PRO A 84 12.02 -0.36 -16.43
N ARG A 85 12.46 0.50 -15.49
CA ARG A 85 12.25 0.26 -14.07
C ARG A 85 10.78 0.35 -13.68
N TYR A 86 10.06 1.35 -14.20
CA TYR A 86 8.62 1.51 -13.94
C TYR A 86 7.82 0.35 -14.54
N GLY A 87 8.17 -0.06 -15.77
CA GLY A 87 7.57 -1.22 -16.42
C GLY A 87 7.79 -2.51 -15.63
N PHE A 88 9.00 -2.72 -15.11
CA PHE A 88 9.31 -3.88 -14.26
C PHE A 88 8.50 -3.88 -12.95
N ILE A 89 8.40 -2.73 -12.26
CA ILE A 89 7.62 -2.63 -11.02
C ILE A 89 6.13 -2.84 -11.33
N LEU A 90 5.62 -2.30 -12.42
CA LEU A 90 4.23 -2.48 -12.84
C LEU A 90 3.93 -3.94 -13.19
N LEU A 91 4.85 -4.63 -13.87
CA LEU A 91 4.76 -6.06 -14.12
C LEU A 91 4.69 -6.85 -12.81
N CYS A 92 5.59 -6.57 -11.86
CA CYS A 92 5.56 -7.18 -10.53
C CYS A 92 4.23 -6.92 -9.81
N ALA A 93 3.70 -5.69 -9.91
CA ALA A 93 2.44 -5.30 -9.30
C ALA A 93 1.26 -6.13 -9.83
N TYR A 94 1.17 -6.33 -11.14
CA TYR A 94 0.12 -7.17 -11.71
C TYR A 94 0.34 -8.67 -11.45
N LEU A 95 1.59 -9.15 -11.44
CA LEU A 95 1.89 -10.54 -11.10
C LEU A 95 1.54 -10.88 -9.65
N LEU A 96 1.63 -9.93 -8.71
CA LEU A 96 1.19 -10.13 -7.33
C LEU A 96 -0.33 -10.33 -7.21
N HIS A 97 -1.11 -9.79 -8.14
CA HIS A 97 -2.56 -9.97 -8.21
C HIS A 97 -2.99 -11.15 -9.09
N ALA A 98 -2.03 -11.79 -9.77
CA ALA A 98 -2.35 -12.99 -10.52
C ALA A 98 -2.85 -14.08 -9.57
N PRO A 99 -3.99 -14.73 -9.87
CA PRO A 99 -4.59 -15.71 -8.98
C PRO A 99 -3.69 -16.93 -8.86
N GLY A 100 -2.99 -17.02 -7.76
CA GLY A 100 -2.10 -18.11 -7.41
C GLY A 100 -0.97 -18.37 -8.41
N LEU A 101 -0.01 -19.18 -7.99
CA LEU A 101 1.04 -19.68 -8.87
C LEU A 101 0.65 -21.02 -9.56
N ALA A 102 -0.63 -21.40 -9.50
CA ALA A 102 -1.12 -22.66 -10.06
C ALA A 102 -2.07 -22.41 -11.24
N LEU A 103 -1.79 -23.01 -12.40
CA LEU A 103 -2.64 -22.91 -13.58
C LEU A 103 -4.10 -23.35 -13.32
N ALA A 104 -4.31 -24.31 -12.40
CA ALA A 104 -5.64 -24.76 -12.04
C ALA A 104 -6.53 -23.64 -11.49
N GLN A 105 -5.98 -22.63 -10.81
CA GLN A 105 -6.76 -21.48 -10.33
C GLN A 105 -7.25 -20.59 -11.48
N TRP A 106 -6.48 -20.49 -12.55
CA TRP A 106 -6.86 -19.73 -13.74
C TRP A 106 -8.01 -20.37 -14.52
N THR A 107 -8.12 -21.69 -14.45
CA THR A 107 -9.21 -22.42 -15.13
C THR A 107 -10.50 -22.44 -14.33
N VAL A 108 -10.42 -22.24 -13.01
CA VAL A 108 -11.58 -22.27 -12.10
C VAL A 108 -12.25 -20.91 -11.97
N LEU A 109 -11.48 -19.83 -12.03
CA LEU A 109 -12.04 -18.48 -11.96
C LEU A 109 -12.77 -18.13 -13.26
N SER A 110 -13.97 -17.57 -13.16
CA SER A 110 -14.64 -17.01 -14.33
C SER A 110 -13.82 -15.85 -14.92
N THR A 111 -13.91 -15.66 -16.23
CA THR A 111 -13.19 -14.58 -16.93
C THR A 111 -13.40 -13.20 -16.29
N PRO A 112 -14.63 -12.77 -15.91
CA PRO A 112 -14.82 -11.48 -15.24
C PRO A 112 -14.15 -11.38 -13.87
N GLN A 113 -14.11 -12.49 -13.10
CA GLN A 113 -13.44 -12.53 -11.80
C GLN A 113 -11.93 -12.44 -11.94
N LEU A 114 -11.36 -13.18 -12.90
CA LEU A 114 -9.95 -13.15 -13.24
C LEU A 114 -9.51 -11.72 -13.61
N PHE A 115 -10.27 -11.05 -14.48
CA PHE A 115 -10.00 -9.67 -14.86
C PHE A 115 -10.09 -8.73 -13.67
N ARG A 116 -11.06 -8.91 -12.78
CA ARG A 116 -11.23 -8.07 -11.58
C ARG A 116 -10.04 -8.18 -10.65
N GLU A 117 -9.58 -9.39 -10.34
CA GLU A 117 -8.44 -9.59 -9.45
C GLU A 117 -7.13 -9.12 -10.10
N LEU A 118 -6.90 -9.48 -11.37
CA LEU A 118 -5.67 -9.11 -12.07
C LEU A 118 -5.51 -7.59 -12.22
N PHE A 119 -6.59 -6.87 -12.50
CA PHE A 119 -6.55 -5.41 -12.72
C PHE A 119 -6.94 -4.59 -11.50
N LYS A 120 -7.00 -5.20 -10.32
CA LYS A 120 -7.21 -4.50 -9.07
C LYS A 120 -6.05 -3.54 -8.80
N ILE A 121 -6.35 -2.28 -8.54
CA ILE A 121 -5.33 -1.26 -8.26
C ILE A 121 -4.90 -1.35 -6.80
N ASP A 122 -3.64 -1.64 -6.59
CA ASP A 122 -2.99 -1.66 -5.29
C ASP A 122 -1.89 -0.59 -5.20
N VAL A 123 -1.16 -0.53 -4.09
CA VAL A 123 -0.18 0.51 -3.81
C VAL A 123 0.92 0.63 -4.87
N LEU A 124 1.42 -0.47 -5.44
CA LEU A 124 2.45 -0.42 -6.47
C LEU A 124 1.93 0.18 -7.79
N GLN A 125 0.73 -0.20 -8.23
CA GLN A 125 0.10 0.42 -9.40
C GLN A 125 -0.15 1.91 -9.14
N CYS A 126 -0.68 2.27 -7.97
CA CYS A 126 -0.89 3.66 -7.58
C CYS A 126 0.42 4.46 -7.63
N VAL A 127 1.51 3.93 -7.05
CA VAL A 127 2.84 4.56 -7.12
C VAL A 127 3.27 4.78 -8.56
N ILE A 128 3.25 3.73 -9.40
CA ILE A 128 3.77 3.83 -10.76
C ILE A 128 2.95 4.80 -11.63
N PHE A 129 1.63 4.73 -11.57
CA PHE A 129 0.79 5.70 -12.31
C PHE A 129 1.01 7.13 -11.82
N SER A 130 1.13 7.34 -10.51
CA SER A 130 1.45 8.64 -9.94
C SER A 130 2.81 9.16 -10.42
N LEU A 131 3.84 8.31 -10.39
CA LEU A 131 5.18 8.67 -10.85
C LEU A 131 5.22 8.95 -12.36
N LEU A 132 4.48 8.21 -13.18
CA LEU A 132 4.39 8.47 -14.62
C LEU A 132 3.76 9.84 -14.92
N ILE A 133 2.67 10.19 -14.22
CA ILE A 133 2.02 11.49 -14.34
C ILE A 133 2.99 12.61 -13.95
N LEU A 134 3.67 12.49 -12.81
CA LEU A 134 4.63 13.48 -12.34
C LEU A 134 5.88 13.57 -13.22
N GLN A 135 6.34 12.45 -13.78
CA GLN A 135 7.42 12.43 -14.75
C GLN A 135 7.04 13.15 -16.05
N GLY A 136 5.80 12.99 -16.52
CA GLY A 136 5.26 13.78 -17.64
C GLY A 136 5.22 15.27 -17.30
N LEU A 137 4.69 15.63 -16.14
CA LEU A 137 4.62 17.00 -15.63
C LEU A 137 6.00 17.67 -15.55
N ALA A 138 7.01 16.96 -15.01
CA ALA A 138 8.38 17.46 -14.90
C ALA A 138 8.98 17.78 -16.28
N ARG A 139 8.64 17.03 -17.32
CA ARG A 139 9.11 17.27 -18.69
C ARG A 139 8.41 18.44 -19.36
N CYS A 140 7.16 18.68 -19.05
CA CYS A 140 6.43 19.85 -19.54
C CYS A 140 6.96 21.13 -18.90
N ILE A 141 7.19 21.12 -17.60
CA ILE A 141 7.57 22.31 -16.82
C ILE A 141 9.08 22.58 -16.88
N ARG A 142 9.91 21.52 -16.85
CA ARG A 142 11.38 21.56 -16.89
C ARG A 142 12.08 22.34 -15.78
N HIS A 143 11.39 23.22 -15.08
CA HIS A 143 11.94 24.03 -13.99
C HIS A 143 11.53 23.44 -12.64
N ARG A 144 12.53 23.07 -11.80
CA ARG A 144 12.34 22.33 -10.55
C ARG A 144 11.39 23.01 -9.56
N SER A 145 11.56 24.31 -9.33
CA SER A 145 10.72 25.04 -8.35
C SER A 145 9.29 25.16 -8.85
N ILE A 146 9.07 25.48 -10.14
CA ILE A 146 7.73 25.53 -10.73
C ILE A 146 7.07 24.15 -10.68
N PHE A 147 7.82 23.08 -10.98
CA PHE A 147 7.35 21.71 -10.82
C PHE A 147 6.92 21.43 -9.39
N GLY A 148 7.71 21.84 -8.38
CA GLY A 148 7.39 21.67 -6.97
C GLY A 148 6.07 22.34 -6.57
N TYR A 149 5.86 23.60 -6.97
CA TYR A 149 4.60 24.31 -6.75
C TYR A 149 3.43 23.65 -7.49
N THR A 150 3.62 23.24 -8.72
CA THR A 150 2.57 22.56 -9.49
C THR A 150 2.21 21.21 -8.86
N ALA A 151 3.19 20.44 -8.39
CA ALA A 151 2.95 19.19 -7.68
C ALA A 151 2.19 19.43 -6.35
N LEU A 152 2.52 20.50 -5.62
CA LEU A 152 1.81 20.88 -4.40
C LEU A 152 0.33 21.21 -4.69
N ILE A 153 0.07 22.06 -5.69
CA ILE A 153 -1.28 22.44 -6.11
C ILE A 153 -2.06 21.22 -6.59
N LEU A 154 -1.43 20.34 -7.37
CA LEU A 154 -2.02 19.10 -7.84
C LEU A 154 -2.39 18.17 -6.68
N GLY A 155 -1.51 18.03 -5.67
CA GLY A 155 -1.78 17.26 -4.48
C GLY A 155 -2.99 17.78 -3.70
N ILE A 156 -3.08 19.10 -3.51
CA ILE A 156 -4.22 19.76 -2.88
C ILE A 156 -5.50 19.51 -3.68
N ALA A 157 -5.45 19.71 -5.00
CA ALA A 157 -6.61 19.53 -5.88
C ALA A 157 -7.12 18.07 -5.85
N ILE A 158 -6.22 17.09 -5.95
CA ILE A 158 -6.58 15.65 -5.87
C ILE A 158 -7.27 15.34 -4.53
N ALA A 159 -6.69 15.77 -3.42
CA ALA A 159 -7.27 15.52 -2.10
C ALA A 159 -8.60 16.27 -1.89
N TRP A 160 -8.74 17.47 -2.47
CA TRP A 160 -9.96 18.28 -2.42
C TRP A 160 -11.11 17.65 -3.19
N PHE A 161 -10.85 17.19 -4.44
CA PHE A 161 -11.87 16.61 -5.30
C PHE A 161 -12.20 15.15 -4.99
N SER A 162 -11.35 14.44 -4.23
CA SER A 162 -11.49 13.02 -3.95
C SER A 162 -12.86 12.66 -3.32
N PRO A 163 -13.38 13.34 -2.28
CA PRO A 163 -14.68 13.01 -1.71
C PRO A 163 -15.80 13.11 -2.74
N TYR A 164 -15.76 14.11 -3.61
CA TYR A 164 -16.75 14.31 -4.65
C TYR A 164 -16.77 13.14 -5.64
N LEU A 165 -15.60 12.68 -6.09
CA LEU A 165 -15.51 11.52 -7.00
C LEU A 165 -16.03 10.24 -6.36
N TRP A 166 -15.86 10.09 -5.04
CA TRP A 166 -16.34 8.93 -4.31
C TRP A 166 -17.85 8.97 -4.07
N ILE A 167 -18.43 10.15 -3.80
CA ILE A 167 -19.88 10.33 -3.58
C ILE A 167 -20.65 10.14 -4.89
N THR A 168 -20.15 10.71 -5.98
CA THR A 168 -20.84 10.69 -7.28
C THR A 168 -20.64 9.39 -8.04
N GLY A 169 -19.78 8.47 -7.56
CA GLY A 169 -19.47 7.26 -8.31
C GLY A 169 -18.77 7.54 -9.63
N PHE A 170 -17.99 8.64 -9.71
CA PHE A 170 -17.32 9.02 -10.93
C PHE A 170 -16.50 7.87 -11.52
N GLY A 171 -16.63 7.65 -12.81
CA GLY A 171 -15.92 6.60 -13.53
C GLY A 171 -16.67 5.26 -13.61
N GLU A 172 -17.91 5.16 -13.14
CA GLU A 172 -18.71 3.92 -13.27
C GLU A 172 -18.95 3.50 -14.73
N TRP A 173 -18.93 4.45 -15.66
CA TRP A 173 -19.03 4.23 -17.09
C TRP A 173 -17.71 3.78 -17.75
N LEU A 174 -16.59 3.85 -17.03
CA LEU A 174 -15.27 3.43 -17.53
C LEU A 174 -15.09 1.91 -17.41
N SER A 175 -14.18 1.37 -18.23
CA SER A 175 -13.77 -0.03 -18.10
C SER A 175 -13.15 -0.30 -16.73
N LEU A 176 -13.27 -1.53 -16.24
CA LEU A 176 -12.86 -1.93 -14.89
C LEU A 176 -11.43 -1.51 -14.51
N PRO A 177 -10.41 -1.70 -15.37
CA PRO A 177 -9.04 -1.28 -15.06
C PRO A 177 -8.88 0.23 -14.86
N VAL A 178 -9.62 1.02 -15.64
CA VAL A 178 -9.53 2.49 -15.58
C VAL A 178 -10.35 3.05 -14.42
N ARG A 179 -11.51 2.47 -14.16
CA ARG A 179 -12.37 2.85 -13.01
C ARG A 179 -11.62 2.77 -11.69
N GLY A 180 -10.84 1.68 -11.48
CA GLY A 180 -10.04 1.49 -10.27
C GLY A 180 -9.02 2.60 -10.00
N LEU A 181 -8.66 3.39 -11.00
CA LEU A 181 -7.78 4.55 -10.80
C LEU A 181 -8.49 5.72 -10.09
N PHE A 182 -9.80 5.85 -10.24
CA PHE A 182 -10.56 6.97 -9.69
C PHE A 182 -11.25 6.63 -8.38
N ASN A 183 -11.89 5.46 -8.31
CA ASN A 183 -12.72 5.08 -7.18
C ASN A 183 -12.45 3.63 -6.77
N GLY A 184 -12.23 3.40 -5.47
CA GLY A 184 -11.97 2.06 -4.93
C GLY A 184 -13.22 1.19 -4.77
N ILE A 185 -14.42 1.78 -4.84
CA ILE A 185 -15.69 1.08 -4.64
C ILE A 185 -16.58 1.31 -5.86
N SER A 186 -17.10 0.25 -6.42
CA SER A 186 -18.11 0.30 -7.47
C SER A 186 -19.25 -0.66 -7.15
N ASP A 187 -20.35 -0.56 -7.88
CA ASP A 187 -21.49 -1.50 -7.78
C ASP A 187 -21.06 -2.95 -8.01
N ARG A 188 -19.92 -3.15 -8.66
CA ARG A 188 -19.36 -4.48 -8.99
C ARG A 188 -18.26 -4.98 -8.02
N GLY A 189 -18.04 -4.30 -6.88
CA GLY A 189 -17.06 -4.70 -5.88
C GLY A 189 -15.87 -3.76 -5.72
N VAL A 190 -14.91 -4.16 -4.88
CA VAL A 190 -13.67 -3.41 -4.68
C VAL A 190 -12.82 -3.53 -5.94
N THR A 191 -12.62 -2.40 -6.64
CA THR A 191 -11.82 -2.30 -7.86
C THR A 191 -10.42 -1.80 -7.59
N ALA A 192 -10.21 -1.14 -6.45
CA ALA A 192 -8.91 -0.67 -6.01
C ALA A 192 -8.84 -0.62 -4.49
N LEU A 193 -7.67 -0.95 -3.95
CA LEU A 193 -7.31 -0.70 -2.56
C LEU A 193 -6.68 0.68 -2.41
N PHE A 194 -5.96 1.13 -3.44
CA PHE A 194 -5.24 2.40 -3.50
C PHE A 194 -5.54 3.14 -4.82
N PRO A 195 -6.77 3.65 -5.02
CA PRO A 195 -7.07 4.49 -6.19
C PRO A 195 -6.23 5.77 -6.15
N LEU A 196 -6.02 6.43 -7.29
CA LEU A 196 -5.26 7.68 -7.35
C LEU A 196 -5.90 8.79 -6.48
N PHE A 197 -7.21 8.75 -6.28
CA PHE A 197 -7.94 9.68 -5.42
C PHE A 197 -8.27 9.03 -4.07
N PRO A 198 -7.68 9.45 -2.95
CA PRO A 198 -6.75 10.58 -2.76
C PRO A 198 -5.26 10.21 -2.77
N TRP A 199 -4.87 8.94 -3.00
CA TRP A 199 -3.53 8.43 -2.70
C TRP A 199 -2.41 9.10 -3.51
N PHE A 200 -2.70 9.54 -4.73
CA PHE A 200 -1.75 10.33 -5.53
C PHE A 200 -1.32 11.63 -4.83
N ALA A 201 -2.16 12.23 -3.99
CA ALA A 201 -1.81 13.45 -3.27
C ALA A 201 -0.54 13.26 -2.43
N PHE A 202 -0.35 12.10 -1.77
CA PHE A 202 0.87 11.83 -0.98
C PHE A 202 2.11 11.79 -1.86
N VAL A 203 2.03 11.23 -3.08
CA VAL A 203 3.15 11.21 -4.03
C VAL A 203 3.46 12.63 -4.53
N ALA A 204 2.43 13.43 -4.80
CA ALA A 204 2.55 14.80 -5.25
C ALA A 204 3.16 15.70 -4.16
N PHE A 205 2.71 15.60 -2.91
CA PHE A 205 3.30 16.30 -1.76
C PHE A 205 4.75 15.88 -1.52
N GLY A 206 5.04 14.59 -1.64
CA GLY A 206 6.43 14.09 -1.58
C GLY A 206 7.30 14.70 -2.67
N SER A 207 6.77 14.83 -3.89
CA SER A 207 7.48 15.46 -5.02
C SER A 207 7.71 16.95 -4.80
N ALA A 208 6.73 17.67 -4.28
CA ALA A 208 6.87 19.07 -3.91
C ALA A 208 7.93 19.26 -2.81
N LEU A 209 7.90 18.42 -1.77
CA LEU A 209 8.89 18.43 -0.72
C LEU A 209 10.30 18.10 -1.23
N GLY A 210 10.43 17.17 -2.17
CA GLY A 210 11.69 16.85 -2.83
C GLY A 210 12.27 18.01 -3.63
N ALA A 211 11.41 18.78 -4.33
CA ALA A 211 11.81 19.99 -5.04
C ALA A 211 12.28 21.09 -4.07
N LEU A 212 11.54 21.30 -2.96
CA LEU A 212 11.93 22.23 -1.91
C LEU A 212 13.27 21.84 -1.27
N TYR A 213 13.41 20.57 -0.88
CA TYR A 213 14.63 20.05 -0.29
C TYR A 213 15.85 20.26 -1.20
N ALA A 214 15.71 19.94 -2.50
CA ALA A 214 16.77 20.17 -3.46
C ALA A 214 17.11 21.66 -3.61
N SER A 215 16.11 22.54 -3.59
CA SER A 215 16.33 24.00 -3.68
C SER A 215 17.02 24.58 -2.45
N CYS A 216 16.78 24.02 -1.26
CA CYS A 216 17.46 24.44 -0.03
C CYS A 216 18.94 24.00 0.02
N ARG A 217 19.32 22.99 -0.76
CA ARG A 217 20.70 22.43 -0.77
C ARG A 217 21.57 22.83 -1.96
N THR A 218 20.99 23.40 -3.00
CA THR A 218 21.75 23.81 -4.21
C THR A 218 22.00 25.31 -4.21
N ASP A 219 23.14 25.73 -3.66
CA ASP A 219 23.89 26.88 -4.19
C ASP A 219 25.22 26.36 -4.71
N ILE A 220 25.37 26.34 -6.04
CA ILE A 220 26.49 25.71 -6.78
C ILE A 220 27.77 26.59 -6.72
N HIS A 221 27.65 27.78 -6.23
CA HIS A 221 28.78 28.69 -6.04
C HIS A 221 28.96 28.97 -4.56
N GLU A 222 30.02 28.37 -4.00
CA GLU A 222 30.51 28.54 -2.63
C GLU A 222 29.70 27.84 -1.51
N ASP A 223 30.31 26.87 -0.90
CA ASP A 223 30.35 26.35 0.49
C ASP A 223 29.19 26.65 1.49
N GLN A 224 28.11 27.30 1.08
CA GLN A 224 26.99 27.63 1.92
C GLN A 224 25.67 27.08 1.37
N SER A 225 25.31 25.86 1.79
CA SER A 225 23.93 25.46 1.68
C SER A 225 23.07 26.42 2.51
N ARG A 226 22.03 27.01 1.92
CA ARG A 226 21.13 27.96 2.62
C ARG A 226 20.59 27.38 3.91
N TRP A 227 20.38 26.04 3.97
CA TRP A 227 19.86 25.35 5.14
C TRP A 227 20.70 24.10 5.43
N SER A 228 21.09 23.94 6.70
CA SER A 228 21.60 22.66 7.16
C SER A 228 20.50 21.58 7.10
N GLU A 229 20.90 20.33 6.98
CA GLU A 229 19.95 19.23 7.01
C GLU A 229 19.13 19.22 8.32
N SER A 230 19.77 19.56 9.43
CA SER A 230 19.12 19.70 10.73
C SER A 230 18.05 20.81 10.74
N THR A 231 18.35 21.98 10.14
CA THR A 231 17.37 23.06 10.01
C THR A 231 16.16 22.61 9.18
N PHE A 232 16.38 21.94 8.05
CA PHE A 232 15.30 21.40 7.23
C PHE A 232 14.42 20.42 8.02
N ILE A 233 15.04 19.53 8.79
CA ILE A 233 14.35 18.54 9.64
C ILE A 233 13.47 19.23 10.69
N TYR A 234 13.99 20.24 11.39
CA TYR A 234 13.19 20.97 12.39
C TYR A 234 12.02 21.73 11.77
N VAL A 235 12.22 22.35 10.61
CA VAL A 235 11.14 23.01 9.87
C VAL A 235 10.11 21.98 9.42
N LEU A 236 10.54 20.81 8.94
CA LEU A 236 9.66 19.72 8.53
C LEU A 236 8.76 19.25 9.69
N VAL A 237 9.33 19.08 10.89
CA VAL A 237 8.56 18.74 12.10
C VAL A 237 7.56 19.83 12.45
N GLY A 238 7.99 21.11 12.42
CA GLY A 238 7.11 22.24 12.69
C GLY A 238 5.95 22.35 11.71
N VAL A 239 6.22 22.23 10.41
CA VAL A 239 5.19 22.18 9.36
C VAL A 239 4.28 20.97 9.56
N GLY A 240 4.86 19.80 9.87
CA GLY A 240 4.10 18.58 10.16
C GLY A 240 3.11 18.78 11.31
N LEU A 241 3.54 19.43 12.39
CA LEU A 241 2.68 19.76 13.53
C LEU A 241 1.54 20.71 13.13
N VAL A 242 1.84 21.76 12.38
CA VAL A 242 0.83 22.74 11.94
C VAL A 242 -0.25 22.11 11.06
N ILE A 243 0.16 21.33 10.05
CA ILE A 243 -0.80 20.69 9.15
C ILE A 243 -1.60 19.58 9.86
N TRP A 244 -0.99 18.88 10.82
CA TRP A 244 -1.69 17.92 11.65
C TRP A 244 -2.75 18.59 12.53
N LEU A 245 -2.40 19.68 13.25
CA LEU A 245 -3.34 20.45 14.07
C LEU A 245 -4.49 21.00 13.23
N TRP A 246 -4.20 21.51 12.03
CA TRP A 246 -5.23 21.97 11.10
C TRP A 246 -6.15 20.81 10.68
N GLY A 247 -5.58 19.63 10.36
CA GLY A 247 -6.35 18.43 10.01
C GLY A 247 -7.26 17.99 11.15
N GLN A 248 -6.77 17.99 12.41
CA GLN A 248 -7.58 17.67 13.58
C GLN A 248 -8.73 18.67 13.78
N TRP A 249 -8.44 19.96 13.69
CA TRP A 249 -9.48 20.99 13.78
C TRP A 249 -10.57 20.82 12.72
N GLN A 250 -10.18 20.54 11.47
CA GLN A 250 -11.13 20.28 10.39
C GLN A 250 -11.91 18.98 10.59
N LYS A 251 -11.30 17.96 11.18
CA LYS A 251 -11.97 16.70 11.51
C LYS A 251 -13.13 16.91 12.45
N ASP A 252 -12.92 17.65 13.52
CA ASP A 252 -13.96 17.94 14.50
C ASP A 252 -15.07 18.78 13.87
N THR A 253 -14.72 19.74 13.02
CA THR A 253 -15.69 20.55 12.27
C THR A 253 -16.48 19.68 11.27
N TRP A 254 -15.84 18.78 10.56
CA TRP A 254 -16.44 17.97 9.50
C TRP A 254 -17.33 16.84 10.03
N LEU A 255 -16.87 16.16 11.09
CA LEU A 255 -17.55 14.97 11.62
C LEU A 255 -18.64 15.30 12.64
N TRP A 256 -18.57 16.47 13.28
CA TRP A 256 -19.42 16.76 14.45
C TRP A 256 -20.31 17.99 14.30
N THR A 257 -20.20 18.76 13.21
CA THR A 257 -21.09 19.90 12.95
C THR A 257 -22.43 19.46 12.40
N GLY A 258 -23.48 19.68 13.19
CA GLY A 258 -24.85 19.40 12.84
C GLY A 258 -25.60 18.67 13.94
N THR A 259 -26.90 18.47 13.72
CA THR A 259 -27.75 17.76 14.67
C THR A 259 -27.82 16.29 14.33
N TRP A 260 -27.43 15.45 15.26
CA TRP A 260 -27.63 14.01 15.15
C TRP A 260 -29.08 13.66 15.39
N VAL A 261 -29.68 12.96 14.44
CA VAL A 261 -31.06 12.50 14.50
C VAL A 261 -31.07 10.98 14.52
N THR A 262 -31.78 10.41 15.50
CA THR A 262 -31.99 8.97 15.56
C THR A 262 -33.13 8.58 14.62
N ASP A 263 -32.84 7.71 13.65
CA ASP A 263 -33.87 7.23 12.71
C ASP A 263 -34.82 6.22 13.38
N SER A 264 -35.88 5.83 12.64
CA SER A 264 -36.87 4.85 13.12
C SER A 264 -36.30 3.47 13.46
N LYS A 265 -35.02 3.21 13.14
CA LYS A 265 -34.29 1.99 13.44
C LYS A 265 -33.31 2.14 14.61
N GLY A 266 -33.34 3.28 15.32
CA GLY A 266 -32.44 3.57 16.41
C GLY A 266 -31.01 3.96 15.99
N ILE A 267 -30.79 4.28 14.71
CA ILE A 267 -29.47 4.62 14.18
C ILE A 267 -29.30 6.14 14.20
N GLU A 268 -28.21 6.59 14.83
CA GLU A 268 -27.81 8.00 14.80
C GLU A 268 -27.26 8.39 13.41
N ARG A 269 -27.85 9.44 12.83
CA ARG A 269 -27.46 10.00 11.54
C ARG A 269 -27.25 11.50 11.63
N LEU A 270 -26.22 11.97 10.94
CA LEU A 270 -25.95 13.39 10.71
C LEU A 270 -26.17 13.66 9.21
N ASN A 271 -27.13 14.51 8.88
CA ASN A 271 -27.47 14.80 7.48
C ASN A 271 -27.70 13.52 6.62
N GLY A 272 -28.34 12.52 7.18
CA GLY A 272 -28.58 11.24 6.52
C GLY A 272 -27.45 10.21 6.55
N TRP A 273 -26.25 10.60 7.03
CA TRP A 273 -25.07 9.75 7.09
C TRP A 273 -24.86 9.15 8.48
N THR A 274 -24.50 7.90 8.55
CA THR A 274 -24.04 7.26 9.78
C THR A 274 -22.61 7.68 10.13
N ARG A 275 -22.20 7.50 11.39
CA ARG A 275 -20.82 7.78 11.82
C ARG A 275 -19.78 7.05 10.96
N GLY A 276 -20.02 5.77 10.65
CA GLY A 276 -19.10 4.97 9.84
C GLY A 276 -18.97 5.47 8.40
N GLU A 277 -20.08 5.89 7.79
CA GLU A 277 -20.08 6.48 6.45
C GLU A 277 -19.36 7.83 6.43
N LEU A 278 -19.58 8.68 7.43
CA LEU A 278 -18.87 9.95 7.57
C LEU A 278 -17.36 9.75 7.76
N TYR A 279 -16.94 8.79 8.57
CA TYR A 279 -15.52 8.46 8.71
C TYR A 279 -14.92 7.92 7.42
N ALA A 280 -15.63 7.06 6.70
CA ALA A 280 -15.17 6.53 5.41
C ALA A 280 -15.00 7.66 4.39
N LEU A 281 -15.93 8.59 4.35
CA LEU A 281 -15.86 9.77 3.49
C LEU A 281 -14.75 10.74 3.94
N TYR A 282 -14.63 11.01 5.26
CA TYR A 282 -13.58 11.84 5.81
C TYR A 282 -12.18 11.35 5.41
N ASN A 283 -11.98 10.03 5.39
CA ASN A 283 -10.71 9.44 5.00
C ASN A 283 -10.28 9.77 3.57
N GLN A 284 -11.19 10.24 2.72
CA GLN A 284 -10.92 10.68 1.34
C GLN A 284 -10.74 12.20 1.22
N THR A 285 -10.87 12.95 2.32
CA THR A 285 -10.82 14.42 2.32
C THR A 285 -9.41 14.97 2.43
N LEU A 286 -9.23 16.22 2.01
CA LEU A 286 -7.99 16.97 2.20
C LEU A 286 -7.56 17.05 3.68
N PRO A 287 -8.43 17.36 4.68
CA PRO A 287 -8.04 17.34 6.07
C PRO A 287 -7.46 16.01 6.53
N SER A 288 -8.04 14.88 6.14
CA SER A 288 -7.53 13.55 6.47
C SER A 288 -6.16 13.26 5.84
N VAL A 289 -5.98 13.69 4.59
CA VAL A 289 -4.67 13.59 3.91
C VAL A 289 -3.62 14.41 4.62
N MET A 290 -3.96 15.65 5.03
CA MET A 290 -3.06 16.55 5.78
C MET A 290 -2.75 16.01 7.18
N GLU A 291 -3.73 15.48 7.89
CA GLU A 291 -3.54 14.84 9.20
C GLU A 291 -2.47 13.74 9.11
N ARG A 292 -2.59 12.84 8.14
CA ARG A 292 -1.62 11.75 7.92
C ARG A 292 -0.27 12.26 7.45
N LEU A 293 -0.25 13.23 6.55
CA LEU A 293 0.98 13.85 6.06
C LEU A 293 1.74 14.56 7.19
N GLY A 294 1.03 15.22 8.11
CA GLY A 294 1.60 15.84 9.30
C GLY A 294 2.34 14.82 10.17
N TRP A 295 1.74 13.67 10.44
CA TRP A 295 2.40 12.58 11.16
C TRP A 295 3.61 12.04 10.40
N VAL A 296 3.50 11.85 9.10
CA VAL A 296 4.61 11.37 8.26
C VAL A 296 5.81 12.33 8.35
N PHE A 297 5.57 13.64 8.33
CA PHE A 297 6.61 14.65 8.47
C PHE A 297 7.25 14.63 9.85
N MET A 298 6.44 14.56 10.91
CA MET A 298 6.94 14.48 12.28
C MET A 298 7.77 13.20 12.52
N ILE A 299 7.29 12.04 12.07
CA ILE A 299 8.02 10.77 12.19
C ILE A 299 9.32 10.82 11.39
N GLY A 300 9.27 11.29 10.13
CA GLY A 300 10.46 11.43 9.29
C GLY A 300 11.50 12.37 9.90
N GLY A 301 11.06 13.51 10.40
CA GLY A 301 11.92 14.46 11.08
C GLY A 301 12.49 13.92 12.39
N PHE A 302 11.70 13.20 13.20
CA PHE A 302 12.17 12.51 14.40
C PHE A 302 13.26 11.49 14.09
N LEU A 303 13.03 10.63 13.09
CA LEU A 303 14.03 9.65 12.65
C LEU A 303 15.34 10.31 12.18
N GLY A 304 15.24 11.40 11.43
CA GLY A 304 16.39 12.18 10.98
C GLY A 304 17.17 12.80 12.15
N SER A 305 16.46 13.35 13.13
CA SER A 305 17.06 13.94 14.34
C SER A 305 17.77 12.88 15.19
N ILE A 306 17.17 11.72 15.37
CA ILE A 306 17.78 10.60 16.11
C ILE A 306 19.03 10.10 15.39
N LYS A 307 18.97 9.91 14.09
CA LYS A 307 20.11 9.42 13.31
C LYS A 307 21.29 10.38 13.39
N SER A 308 21.06 11.68 13.34
CA SER A 308 22.13 12.67 13.45
C SER A 308 22.90 12.57 14.77
N ARG A 309 22.23 12.13 15.87
CA ARG A 309 22.84 11.93 17.19
C ARG A 309 23.45 10.56 17.42
N TRP A 310 22.83 9.49 16.85
CA TRP A 310 23.21 8.09 17.11
C TRP A 310 23.49 7.32 15.82
N ASN A 311 24.28 7.91 14.94
CA ASN A 311 24.60 7.35 13.62
C ASN A 311 25.19 5.92 13.66
N GLN A 312 25.77 5.50 14.80
CA GLN A 312 26.43 4.19 14.96
C GLN A 312 25.46 3.03 15.24
N TRP A 313 24.16 3.29 15.41
CA TRP A 313 23.22 2.21 15.69
C TRP A 313 23.03 1.29 14.49
N LYS A 314 23.24 0.00 14.73
CA LYS A 314 23.04 -1.05 13.71
C LYS A 314 21.64 -1.04 13.10
N LEU A 315 20.65 -0.59 13.88
CA LEU A 315 19.26 -0.46 13.43
C LEU A 315 19.15 0.47 12.20
N PHE A 316 19.86 1.60 12.21
CA PHE A 316 19.80 2.54 11.07
C PHE A 316 20.40 1.94 9.80
N SER A 317 21.47 1.15 9.94
CA SER A 317 22.05 0.46 8.79
C SER A 317 21.12 -0.63 8.23
N LEU A 318 20.36 -1.30 9.08
CA LEU A 318 19.33 -2.26 8.65
C LEU A 318 18.17 -1.55 7.93
N LEU A 319 17.67 -0.44 8.49
CA LEU A 319 16.61 0.35 7.85
C LEU A 319 17.04 0.90 6.49
N ASP A 320 18.31 1.35 6.36
CA ASP A 320 18.87 1.79 5.08
C ASP A 320 18.92 0.64 4.06
N ILE A 321 19.34 -0.56 4.46
CA ILE A 321 19.33 -1.74 3.58
C ILE A 321 17.89 -2.08 3.15
N VAL A 322 16.94 -2.12 4.07
CA VAL A 322 15.51 -2.38 3.77
C VAL A 322 14.96 -1.33 2.82
N SER A 323 15.28 -0.06 3.04
CA SER A 323 14.87 1.03 2.15
C SER A 323 15.39 0.85 0.73
N ARG A 324 16.68 0.46 0.59
CA ARG A 324 17.32 0.22 -0.72
C ARG A 324 16.73 -0.98 -1.45
N GLU A 325 16.35 -2.00 -0.73
CA GLU A 325 15.79 -3.25 -1.24
C GLU A 325 14.28 -3.36 -0.99
N SER A 326 13.60 -2.21 -0.85
CA SER A 326 12.18 -2.12 -0.46
C SER A 326 11.24 -2.89 -1.38
N LEU A 327 11.50 -2.93 -2.69
CA LEU A 327 10.70 -3.72 -3.63
C LEU A 327 10.84 -5.23 -3.37
N LEU A 328 12.06 -5.71 -3.07
CA LEU A 328 12.29 -7.11 -2.72
C LEU A 328 11.51 -7.48 -1.45
N VAL A 329 11.65 -6.67 -0.40
CA VAL A 329 10.95 -6.90 0.87
C VAL A 329 9.44 -6.85 0.67
N TYR A 330 8.95 -5.89 -0.13
CA TYR A 330 7.53 -5.78 -0.48
C TYR A 330 7.00 -7.05 -1.16
N ILE A 331 7.69 -7.57 -2.17
CA ILE A 331 7.25 -8.78 -2.87
C ILE A 331 7.38 -10.01 -1.97
N LEU A 332 8.52 -10.13 -1.27
CA LEU A 332 8.84 -11.32 -0.50
C LEU A 332 7.87 -11.54 0.67
N HIS A 333 7.54 -10.48 1.45
CA HIS A 333 6.60 -10.68 2.57
C HIS A 333 5.19 -11.03 2.10
N LEU A 334 4.72 -10.44 0.99
CA LEU A 334 3.42 -10.82 0.41
C LEU A 334 3.42 -12.26 -0.08
N GLN A 335 4.51 -12.71 -0.72
CA GLN A 335 4.63 -14.10 -1.16
C GLN A 335 4.71 -15.06 0.03
N ILE A 336 5.41 -14.70 1.11
CA ILE A 336 5.44 -15.53 2.31
C ILE A 336 4.04 -15.63 2.92
N ILE A 337 3.36 -14.50 3.12
CA ILE A 337 2.06 -14.46 3.80
C ILE A 337 0.97 -15.10 2.94
N PHE A 338 0.75 -14.58 1.74
CA PHE A 338 -0.37 -14.96 0.89
C PHE A 338 -0.06 -16.12 -0.05
N GLY A 339 1.17 -16.21 -0.54
CA GLY A 339 1.58 -17.22 -1.50
C GLY A 339 2.01 -18.56 -0.86
N ILE A 340 2.60 -18.54 0.33
CA ILE A 340 3.14 -19.74 0.98
C ILE A 340 2.28 -20.12 2.19
N LEU A 341 2.21 -19.29 3.22
CA LEU A 341 1.61 -19.68 4.49
C LEU A 341 0.09 -19.82 4.42
N LEU A 342 -0.59 -18.99 3.64
CA LEU A 342 -2.02 -19.11 3.38
C LEU A 342 -2.35 -20.08 2.24
N TYR A 343 -1.34 -20.62 1.57
CA TYR A 343 -1.60 -21.62 0.54
C TYR A 343 -2.37 -22.82 1.14
N PRO A 344 -3.44 -23.31 0.49
CA PRO A 344 -4.35 -24.29 1.11
C PRO A 344 -3.68 -25.53 1.66
N PHE A 345 -2.63 -26.02 1.00
CA PHE A 345 -1.86 -27.16 1.49
C PHE A 345 -1.18 -26.87 2.83
N ILE A 346 -0.44 -25.75 2.91
CA ILE A 346 0.29 -25.38 4.13
C ILE A 346 -0.71 -25.03 5.23
N SER A 347 -1.72 -24.20 4.90
CA SER A 347 -2.76 -23.82 5.86
C SER A 347 -3.54 -25.00 6.41
N ASN A 348 -3.81 -26.04 5.60
CA ASN A 348 -4.47 -27.26 6.05
C ASN A 348 -3.59 -28.14 6.91
N LEU A 349 -2.30 -28.25 6.54
CA LEU A 349 -1.34 -29.06 7.29
C LEU A 349 -1.03 -28.46 8.66
N THR A 350 -0.91 -27.14 8.75
CA THR A 350 -0.46 -26.42 9.94
C THR A 350 -1.59 -25.85 10.80
N GLY A 351 -2.79 -25.71 10.24
CA GLY A 351 -3.88 -24.96 10.86
C GLY A 351 -3.70 -23.44 10.80
N TRP A 352 -2.68 -22.92 10.09
CA TRP A 352 -2.36 -21.49 10.00
C TRP A 352 -3.20 -20.78 8.92
N GLY A 353 -4.51 -20.75 9.14
CA GLY A 353 -5.45 -20.06 8.26
C GLY A 353 -5.68 -18.60 8.66
N TRP A 354 -6.62 -17.98 7.99
CA TRP A 354 -7.10 -16.64 8.35
C TRP A 354 -7.64 -16.64 9.79
N TYR A 355 -7.19 -15.64 10.59
CA TYR A 355 -7.66 -15.42 11.96
C TYR A 355 -7.50 -16.66 12.86
N SER A 356 -6.38 -17.31 12.74
CA SER A 356 -6.11 -18.56 13.47
C SER A 356 -5.21 -18.38 14.68
N GLN A 357 -4.73 -17.14 14.94
CA GLN A 357 -3.72 -16.89 15.96
C GLN A 357 -4.18 -15.84 16.97
N ASN A 358 -3.87 -16.11 18.24
CA ASN A 358 -3.94 -15.12 19.31
C ASN A 358 -2.82 -14.05 19.17
N GLU A 359 -2.74 -13.13 20.12
CA GLU A 359 -1.73 -12.07 20.13
C GLU A 359 -0.29 -12.61 20.05
N TRP A 360 0.05 -13.60 20.87
CA TRP A 360 1.39 -14.17 20.94
C TRP A 360 1.77 -14.92 19.67
N GLY A 361 0.87 -15.73 19.15
CA GLY A 361 1.06 -16.42 17.87
C GLY A 361 1.28 -15.43 16.73
N THR A 362 0.46 -14.39 16.66
CA THR A 362 0.59 -13.33 15.65
C THR A 362 1.93 -12.60 15.78
N MET A 363 2.35 -12.23 17.01
CA MET A 363 3.66 -11.61 17.24
C MET A 363 4.81 -12.48 16.77
N VAL A 364 4.77 -13.79 17.04
CA VAL A 364 5.81 -14.72 16.55
C VAL A 364 5.86 -14.72 15.03
N PHE A 365 4.72 -14.80 14.34
CA PHE A 365 4.68 -14.69 12.87
C PHE A 365 5.30 -13.39 12.37
N ILE A 366 4.92 -12.27 12.97
CA ILE A 366 5.46 -10.94 12.59
C ILE A 366 7.00 -10.94 12.73
N ILE A 367 7.52 -11.36 13.88
CA ILE A 367 8.97 -11.36 14.15
C ILE A 367 9.71 -12.27 13.17
N VAL A 368 9.19 -13.48 12.93
CA VAL A 368 9.80 -14.44 12.01
C VAL A 368 9.80 -13.90 10.58
N ILE A 369 8.67 -13.36 10.10
CA ILE A 369 8.59 -12.84 8.74
C ILE A 369 9.48 -11.60 8.57
N ILE A 370 9.52 -10.69 9.55
CA ILE A 370 10.47 -9.57 9.54
C ILE A 370 11.90 -10.10 9.49
N GLY A 371 12.26 -11.06 10.33
CA GLY A 371 13.59 -11.66 10.37
C GLY A 371 14.00 -12.25 9.01
N ILE A 372 13.13 -13.05 8.38
CA ILE A 372 13.37 -13.61 7.04
C ILE A 372 13.59 -12.50 6.01
N ASN A 373 12.75 -11.47 6.02
CA ASN A 373 12.87 -10.35 5.09
C ASN A 373 14.15 -9.53 5.29
N LEU A 374 14.55 -9.28 6.54
CA LEU A 374 15.81 -8.58 6.84
C LEU A 374 17.03 -9.37 6.35
N VAL A 375 17.07 -10.68 6.62
CA VAL A 375 18.15 -11.56 6.15
C VAL A 375 18.17 -11.58 4.61
N ALA A 376 17.03 -11.74 3.97
CA ALA A 376 16.92 -11.76 2.52
C ALA A 376 17.38 -10.43 1.90
N ALA A 377 16.97 -9.28 2.45
CA ALA A 377 17.39 -7.97 1.99
C ALA A 377 18.91 -7.77 2.15
N ALA A 378 19.47 -8.16 3.30
CA ALA A 378 20.91 -8.05 3.55
C ALA A 378 21.73 -8.93 2.61
N GLN A 379 21.31 -10.18 2.38
CA GLN A 379 21.97 -11.09 1.44
C GLN A 379 21.87 -10.60 -0.01
N TRP A 380 20.68 -10.18 -0.41
CA TRP A 380 20.42 -9.63 -1.74
C TRP A 380 21.29 -8.39 -2.01
N HIS A 381 21.37 -7.49 -1.03
CA HIS A 381 22.22 -6.29 -1.12
C HIS A 381 23.70 -6.63 -1.37
N LYS A 382 24.22 -7.69 -0.72
CA LYS A 382 25.58 -8.18 -0.94
C LYS A 382 25.76 -8.82 -2.31
N ILE A 383 24.79 -9.65 -2.72
CA ILE A 383 24.87 -10.44 -3.95
C ILE A 383 24.72 -9.56 -5.19
N ARG A 384 23.86 -8.54 -5.14
CA ARG A 384 23.66 -7.59 -6.25
C ARG A 384 24.97 -6.92 -6.69
N LYS A 385 25.94 -6.80 -5.80
CA LYS A 385 27.28 -6.28 -6.11
C LYS A 385 28.17 -7.28 -6.84
N GLN A 386 27.75 -8.54 -7.01
CA GLN A 386 28.52 -9.63 -7.62
C GLN A 386 27.81 -10.22 -8.83
N PRO A 387 28.12 -9.79 -10.07
CA PRO A 387 27.37 -10.17 -11.28
C PRO A 387 27.32 -11.68 -11.57
N SER A 388 28.39 -12.41 -11.28
CA SER A 388 28.46 -13.86 -11.49
C SER A 388 27.53 -14.64 -10.54
N ARG A 389 27.49 -14.25 -9.26
CA ARG A 389 26.56 -14.83 -8.27
C ARG A 389 25.11 -14.45 -8.56
N MET A 390 24.88 -13.24 -9.07
CA MET A 390 23.56 -12.77 -9.45
C MET A 390 22.93 -13.67 -10.52
N ARG A 391 23.63 -13.97 -11.61
CA ARG A 391 23.13 -14.87 -12.69
C ARG A 391 22.81 -16.26 -12.15
N ARG A 392 23.66 -16.83 -11.30
CA ARG A 392 23.42 -18.15 -10.71
C ARG A 392 22.17 -18.17 -9.83
N LEU A 393 21.96 -17.14 -9.02
CA LEU A 393 20.78 -17.02 -8.16
C LEU A 393 19.51 -16.75 -8.95
N GLN A 394 19.56 -15.97 -10.03
CA GLN A 394 18.41 -15.78 -10.92
C GLN A 394 17.99 -17.11 -11.52
N PHE A 395 18.95 -17.93 -11.98
CA PHE A 395 18.66 -19.25 -12.53
C PHE A 395 18.10 -20.19 -11.45
N GLN A 396 18.71 -20.24 -10.26
CA GLN A 396 18.23 -21.07 -9.16
C GLN A 396 16.84 -20.61 -8.67
N GLY A 397 16.63 -19.30 -8.54
CA GLY A 397 15.34 -18.73 -8.16
C GLY A 397 14.25 -19.05 -9.17
N LEU A 398 14.54 -18.95 -10.46
CA LEU A 398 13.61 -19.34 -11.54
C LEU A 398 13.28 -20.83 -11.46
N SER A 399 14.28 -21.68 -11.21
CA SER A 399 14.07 -23.12 -11.05
C SER A 399 13.19 -23.46 -9.84
N ILE A 400 13.42 -22.80 -8.70
CA ILE A 400 12.60 -22.98 -7.49
C ILE A 400 11.16 -22.50 -7.74
N LEU A 401 10.96 -21.36 -8.41
CA LEU A 401 9.64 -20.87 -8.78
C LEU A 401 8.92 -21.84 -9.74
N LEU A 402 9.63 -22.39 -10.71
CA LEU A 402 9.06 -23.38 -11.62
C LEU A 402 8.62 -24.65 -10.89
N VAL A 403 9.46 -25.18 -9.99
CA VAL A 403 9.13 -26.35 -9.16
C VAL A 403 7.93 -26.04 -8.28
N TRP A 404 7.91 -24.89 -7.60
CA TRP A 404 6.78 -24.45 -6.79
C TRP A 404 5.49 -24.35 -7.61
N PHE A 405 5.56 -23.77 -8.80
CA PHE A 405 4.43 -23.67 -9.72
C PHE A 405 3.89 -25.04 -10.13
N LEU A 406 4.77 -25.99 -10.49
CA LEU A 406 4.38 -27.35 -10.87
C LEU A 406 3.78 -28.11 -9.69
N VAL A 407 4.40 -28.04 -8.51
CA VAL A 407 3.88 -28.68 -7.29
C VAL A 407 2.55 -28.05 -6.88
N GLY A 408 2.45 -26.74 -6.92
CA GLY A 408 1.21 -26.01 -6.62
C GLY A 408 0.09 -26.37 -7.59
N HIS A 409 0.39 -26.47 -8.89
CA HIS A 409 -0.57 -26.90 -9.90
C HIS A 409 -1.06 -28.32 -9.65
N TRP A 410 -0.14 -29.26 -9.46
CA TRP A 410 -0.46 -30.66 -9.17
C TRP A 410 -1.30 -30.79 -7.91
N TRP A 411 -0.92 -30.11 -6.83
CA TRP A 411 -1.64 -30.13 -5.58
C TRP A 411 -3.05 -29.56 -5.70
N THR A 412 -3.20 -28.43 -6.36
CA THR A 412 -4.49 -27.79 -6.60
C THR A 412 -5.39 -28.70 -7.43
N TYR A 413 -4.85 -29.35 -8.44
CA TYR A 413 -5.55 -30.33 -9.27
C TYR A 413 -6.06 -31.52 -8.45
N LEU A 414 -5.21 -32.10 -7.59
CA LEU A 414 -5.62 -33.20 -6.70
C LEU A 414 -6.67 -32.74 -5.68
N TYR A 415 -6.59 -31.53 -5.19
CA TYR A 415 -7.57 -30.97 -4.27
C TYR A 415 -8.96 -30.87 -4.91
N TYR A 416 -9.05 -30.40 -6.16
CA TYR A 416 -10.30 -30.34 -6.89
C TYR A 416 -10.84 -31.72 -7.28
N LEU A 417 -9.99 -32.67 -7.59
CA LEU A 417 -10.43 -34.04 -7.87
C LEU A 417 -11.07 -34.70 -6.64
N LYS A 418 -10.62 -34.36 -5.43
CA LYS A 418 -11.19 -34.88 -4.17
C LYS A 418 -12.49 -34.17 -3.76
N SER A 419 -12.74 -32.98 -4.29
CA SER A 419 -13.90 -32.15 -3.95
C SER A 419 -14.45 -31.50 -5.21
N PRO A 420 -15.05 -32.31 -6.13
CA PRO A 420 -15.53 -31.81 -7.43
C PRO A 420 -16.55 -30.67 -7.30
N GLU A 421 -17.36 -30.66 -6.27
CA GLU A 421 -18.30 -29.60 -5.94
C GLU A 421 -17.63 -28.23 -5.72
N LEU A 422 -16.39 -28.21 -5.23
CA LEU A 422 -15.61 -26.98 -5.09
C LEU A 422 -15.04 -26.45 -6.41
N ALA A 423 -14.91 -27.32 -7.41
CA ALA A 423 -14.40 -26.93 -8.73
C ALA A 423 -15.42 -26.13 -9.56
N THR A 424 -16.71 -26.30 -9.25
CA THR A 424 -17.80 -25.57 -9.92
C THR A 424 -18.11 -24.23 -9.23
N GLU A 425 -17.51 -23.97 -8.09
CA GLU A 425 -17.77 -22.75 -7.32
C GLU A 425 -16.84 -21.61 -7.73
N PRO A 426 -17.32 -20.36 -7.77
CA PRO A 426 -16.52 -19.21 -8.16
C PRO A 426 -15.38 -18.89 -7.18
N TYR A 427 -15.45 -19.42 -5.93
CA TYR A 427 -14.45 -19.15 -4.88
C TYR A 427 -14.12 -20.40 -4.03
N PRO A 428 -13.54 -21.43 -4.64
CA PRO A 428 -13.37 -22.73 -3.98
C PRO A 428 -12.49 -22.67 -2.72
N PHE A 429 -11.49 -21.76 -2.67
CA PHE A 429 -10.62 -21.62 -1.50
C PHE A 429 -11.31 -20.94 -0.32
N LEU A 430 -12.14 -19.93 -0.60
CA LEU A 430 -12.94 -19.28 0.43
C LEU A 430 -13.98 -20.25 1.00
N ASN A 431 -14.64 -21.00 0.13
CA ASN A 431 -15.65 -21.98 0.54
C ASN A 431 -15.03 -23.15 1.29
N ALA A 432 -13.86 -23.62 0.91
CA ALA A 432 -13.13 -24.63 1.68
C ALA A 432 -12.74 -24.11 3.07
N ALA A 433 -12.35 -22.85 3.22
CA ALA A 433 -12.10 -22.24 4.52
C ALA A 433 -13.38 -22.07 5.34
N ARG A 434 -14.51 -21.78 4.69
CA ARG A 434 -15.84 -21.68 5.33
C ARG A 434 -16.32 -23.03 5.85
N ILE A 435 -16.27 -24.08 5.01
CA ILE A 435 -16.69 -25.45 5.37
C ILE A 435 -15.91 -25.93 6.59
N ARG A 436 -14.59 -25.67 6.65
CA ARG A 436 -13.77 -26.03 7.82
C ARG A 436 -14.19 -25.33 9.11
N LYS A 437 -14.78 -24.13 9.00
CA LYS A 437 -15.32 -23.38 10.14
C LYS A 437 -16.78 -23.72 10.45
N GLY A 438 -17.35 -24.74 9.80
CA GLY A 438 -18.75 -25.11 9.95
C GLY A 438 -19.73 -24.12 9.32
N LEU A 439 -19.25 -23.30 8.37
CA LEU A 439 -20.04 -22.29 7.67
C LEU A 439 -20.52 -22.83 6.31
N THR A 440 -21.68 -22.39 5.85
CA THR A 440 -22.21 -22.79 4.53
C THR A 440 -21.38 -22.19 3.39
N PRO A 441 -21.09 -22.96 2.32
CA PRO A 441 -20.49 -22.43 1.10
C PRO A 441 -21.37 -21.34 0.48
N THR A 442 -20.77 -20.41 -0.24
CA THR A 442 -21.48 -19.35 -0.94
C THR A 442 -21.18 -19.38 -2.43
N SER A 443 -22.21 -19.16 -3.25
CA SER A 443 -22.12 -19.18 -4.71
C SER A 443 -21.44 -17.95 -5.31
N ASP A 444 -21.37 -16.85 -4.57
CA ASP A 444 -20.85 -15.56 -5.01
C ASP A 444 -19.49 -15.18 -4.39
N GLY A 445 -18.91 -16.07 -3.57
CA GLY A 445 -17.60 -15.91 -2.95
C GLY A 445 -17.46 -14.74 -1.98
N MET A 446 -18.50 -13.93 -1.87
CA MET A 446 -18.56 -12.76 -1.01
C MET A 446 -19.78 -12.73 -0.10
N ALA A 447 -20.75 -13.61 -0.28
CA ALA A 447 -21.91 -13.68 0.59
C ALA A 447 -21.53 -14.35 1.92
N LEU A 448 -20.87 -13.55 2.73
CA LEU A 448 -21.03 -13.69 4.16
C LEU A 448 -22.50 -13.51 4.45
N ASN A 449 -23.15 -14.44 5.18
CA ASN A 449 -24.46 -14.11 5.71
C ASN A 449 -24.29 -12.88 6.62
N GLU A 450 -25.37 -12.15 6.87
CA GLU A 450 -25.32 -10.89 7.62
C GLU A 450 -24.64 -11.03 8.97
N GLU A 451 -24.85 -12.14 9.64
CA GLU A 451 -24.28 -12.42 10.94
C GLU A 451 -22.78 -12.71 10.90
N GLU A 452 -22.31 -13.43 9.88
CA GLU A 452 -20.88 -13.67 9.64
C GLU A 452 -20.13 -12.40 9.27
N PHE A 453 -20.72 -11.56 8.43
CA PHE A 453 -20.14 -10.28 8.08
C PHE A 453 -20.09 -9.33 9.28
N ARG A 454 -21.14 -9.33 10.12
CA ARG A 454 -21.18 -8.60 11.38
C ARG A 454 -20.07 -9.02 12.31
N ARG A 455 -19.96 -10.32 12.61
CA ARG A 455 -18.90 -10.89 13.46
C ARG A 455 -17.50 -10.58 12.93
N GLU A 456 -17.31 -10.64 11.60
CA GLU A 456 -16.03 -10.31 10.98
C GLU A 456 -15.68 -8.82 11.08
N MET A 457 -16.68 -7.94 10.93
CA MET A 457 -16.48 -6.50 11.09
C MET A 457 -16.25 -6.11 12.54
N GLU A 458 -17.02 -6.68 13.47
CA GLU A 458 -16.81 -6.51 14.91
C GLU A 458 -15.41 -6.97 15.33
N ARG A 459 -14.98 -8.12 14.83
CA ARG A 459 -13.64 -8.63 15.07
C ARG A 459 -12.53 -7.72 14.54
N ARG A 460 -12.77 -7.00 13.43
CA ARG A 460 -11.85 -5.99 12.89
C ARG A 460 -11.94 -4.63 13.60
N GLY A 461 -12.69 -4.53 14.70
CA GLY A 461 -12.96 -3.26 15.36
C GLY A 461 -13.79 -2.28 14.52
N LYS A 462 -14.43 -2.77 13.44
CA LYS A 462 -15.28 -1.99 12.55
C LYS A 462 -16.73 -2.26 12.90
N VAL A 463 -17.23 -1.59 13.93
CA VAL A 463 -18.65 -1.63 14.26
C VAL A 463 -19.38 -0.76 13.23
N TYR A 464 -20.09 -1.42 12.32
CA TYR A 464 -20.99 -0.73 11.40
C TYR A 464 -22.40 -0.75 11.99
N PRO A 465 -23.11 0.38 11.99
CA PRO A 465 -24.52 0.41 12.28
C PRO A 465 -25.30 -0.56 11.36
N GLU A 466 -26.37 -1.15 11.87
CA GLU A 466 -27.12 -2.23 11.22
C GLU A 466 -27.58 -1.88 9.79
N ALA A 467 -27.97 -0.63 9.54
CA ALA A 467 -28.36 -0.17 8.22
C ALA A 467 -27.19 -0.09 7.24
N THR A 468 -25.98 0.26 7.70
CA THR A 468 -24.77 0.29 6.86
C THR A 468 -24.32 -1.13 6.54
N LEU A 469 -24.44 -2.03 7.52
CA LEU A 469 -24.17 -3.45 7.35
C LEU A 469 -25.14 -4.05 6.32
N LYS A 470 -26.43 -3.76 6.47
CA LYS A 470 -27.50 -4.24 5.58
C LYS A 470 -27.34 -3.68 4.17
N LYS A 471 -27.04 -2.39 4.03
CA LYS A 471 -26.78 -1.74 2.74
C LYS A 471 -25.50 -2.29 2.07
N LYS A 472 -24.44 -2.57 2.83
CA LYS A 472 -23.24 -3.24 2.30
C LYS A 472 -23.53 -4.67 1.88
N LEU A 473 -24.34 -5.38 2.63
CA LEU A 473 -24.80 -6.73 2.28
C LEU A 473 -25.77 -6.71 1.09
N GLU A 474 -26.67 -5.73 0.98
CA GLU A 474 -27.51 -5.53 -0.18
C GLU A 474 -26.68 -5.17 -1.42
N ILE A 475 -25.68 -4.30 -1.27
CA ILE A 475 -24.71 -4.01 -2.33
C ILE A 475 -23.90 -5.28 -2.69
N ILE A 476 -23.60 -6.12 -1.75
CA ILE A 476 -22.92 -7.41 -1.98
C ILE A 476 -23.90 -8.42 -2.60
N ARG A 477 -25.17 -8.46 -2.16
CA ARG A 477 -26.21 -9.38 -2.65
C ARG A 477 -26.85 -8.93 -3.97
N GLY A 478 -27.07 -7.63 -4.16
CA GLY A 478 -27.64 -7.06 -5.40
C GLY A 478 -26.74 -7.15 -6.63
N ARG A 479 -25.65 -7.88 -6.52
CA ARG A 479 -24.65 -8.15 -7.56
C ARG A 479 -24.77 -9.54 -8.15
N GLN A 480 -25.89 -10.18 -7.98
CA GLN A 480 -26.20 -11.37 -8.77
C GLN A 480 -26.36 -10.98 -10.24
N PRO A 481 -25.83 -11.79 -11.18
CA PRO A 481 -25.71 -11.48 -12.59
C PRO A 481 -27.02 -11.19 -13.25
#